data_2ce4e978556cf297c432e68c62c01c95
#
_entry.id   2ce4e978556cf297c432e68c62c01c95
#
_cell.length_a   1.000
_cell.length_b   1.000
_cell.length_c   1.000
_cell.angle_alpha   90.00
_cell.angle_beta   90.00
_cell.angle_gamma   90.00
#
_symmetry.space_group_name_H-M   'P 1'
#
loop_
_entity.id
_entity.type
_entity.pdbx_description
1 polymer ?
#
loop_
_entity_poly.entity_id
_entity_poly.type
_entity_poly.pdbx_seq_one_letter_code
_entity_poly.pdbx_strand_id
1 'polypeptide(L)'
;MGWRTSRTPASWLSTLKRRLLGSSPTYDGVGGGRRAVAWQVGNPGAVAALASTQGELRAKSRDLARRNAWAAAGIEAFVANAIGTGIKPQSMVTDAAVREAIHALWWDWVEEADAAGLTDFYGLQALACRAMLEGGEALVRLRWRRPEDGLPVGLQLQVLEPEHLPTTLNRDLPSGHVIRAGIEFDRLGRRVAYHLTRSHPGDGSLAPMSGTGGMETVRVGASEVIHLFRPLRPGQIRGEPWLARALVKLHELDQYDDAELVRKKTAAMFAGFITRLAPEDTLMGEGLPDAQGAALAGLEPGTLQILEPGEDIKFSAPADVGSSYGEFMRQQFRAVAAAMGVTYEMLTGDLTQVNYSSIRAGLLEFRRRCEAIQHGVIVHQLCRPVWRAWMEQAVLEGALSLPGYARRRRAYQAAKWIPQGWQWVDPLKEFNALKLAIRAGLMSRSEAISAYGYDAEDIDREIAADNARADELGLVFDSDPRHDQTPAAAPQSPQKDGSDADAVEPTSA
;
A
#
# COMPACT_ATOMS: atom_id res chain seq x y z
N MET A 1 -33.64 24.78 -69.11
CA MET A 1 -33.85 23.33 -69.19
C MET A 1 -33.03 22.72 -68.04
N GLY A 2 -33.72 22.40 -66.97
CA GLY A 2 -33.10 21.88 -65.73
C GLY A 2 -33.24 20.36 -65.65
N TRP A 3 -32.16 19.68 -65.39
CA TRP A 3 -32.19 18.25 -65.06
C TRP A 3 -32.19 18.06 -63.56
N ARG A 4 -33.28 17.55 -63.01
CA ARG A 4 -33.39 17.05 -61.63
C ARG A 4 -32.76 15.67 -61.60
N THR A 5 -31.67 15.49 -60.83
CA THR A 5 -31.14 14.18 -60.50
C THR A 5 -31.93 13.62 -59.32
N SER A 6 -32.61 12.51 -59.56
CA SER A 6 -33.34 11.72 -58.53
C SER A 6 -32.38 11.11 -57.56
N ARG A 7 -32.55 11.41 -56.26
CA ARG A 7 -31.91 10.69 -55.16
C ARG A 7 -32.54 9.31 -55.02
N THR A 8 -31.76 8.28 -55.26
CA THR A 8 -32.12 6.89 -54.98
C THR A 8 -32.28 6.62 -53.48
N PRO A 9 -33.29 5.84 -53.06
CA PRO A 9 -33.55 5.57 -51.67
C PRO A 9 -32.70 4.38 -51.17
N ALA A 10 -31.40 4.61 -50.91
CA ALA A 10 -30.52 3.59 -50.34
C ALA A 10 -30.55 3.55 -48.80
N SER A 11 -31.26 4.48 -48.13
CA SER A 11 -31.22 4.62 -46.68
C SER A 11 -32.21 3.74 -45.91
N TRP A 12 -33.35 3.36 -46.53
CA TRP A 12 -34.34 2.55 -45.85
C TRP A 12 -34.01 1.05 -45.83
N LEU A 13 -33.34 0.55 -46.89
CA LEU A 13 -32.86 -0.85 -46.92
C LEU A 13 -31.74 -1.13 -45.92
N SER A 14 -30.89 -0.16 -45.65
CA SER A 14 -29.86 -0.30 -44.58
C SER A 14 -30.46 -0.29 -43.20
N THR A 15 -31.55 0.44 -43.00
CA THR A 15 -32.29 0.49 -41.73
C THR A 15 -33.12 -0.78 -41.51
N LEU A 16 -33.69 -1.35 -42.60
CA LEU A 16 -34.43 -2.61 -42.54
C LEU A 16 -33.50 -3.82 -42.37
N LYS A 17 -32.29 -3.82 -43.00
CA LYS A 17 -31.28 -4.87 -42.78
C LYS A 17 -30.77 -4.86 -41.33
N ARG A 18 -30.69 -3.67 -40.71
CA ARG A 18 -30.28 -3.56 -39.27
C ARG A 18 -31.39 -4.02 -38.33
N ARG A 19 -32.67 -4.03 -38.72
CA ARG A 19 -33.79 -4.55 -37.90
C ARG A 19 -34.07 -6.04 -38.13
N LEU A 20 -33.67 -6.64 -39.23
CA LEU A 20 -33.90 -8.05 -39.55
C LEU A 20 -32.72 -8.96 -39.22
N LEU A 21 -31.50 -8.42 -39.16
CA LEU A 21 -30.35 -9.11 -38.57
C LEU A 21 -30.38 -8.80 -37.07
N GLY A 22 -30.92 -9.72 -36.29
CA GLY A 22 -30.99 -9.60 -34.84
C GLY A 22 -29.68 -9.03 -34.30
N SER A 23 -29.78 -8.01 -33.46
CA SER A 23 -28.63 -7.42 -32.76
C SER A 23 -27.84 -8.53 -32.09
N SER A 24 -26.64 -8.84 -32.62
CA SER A 24 -25.68 -9.63 -31.87
C SER A 24 -25.59 -9.04 -30.48
N PRO A 25 -25.62 -9.81 -29.40
CA PRO A 25 -25.50 -9.29 -28.07
C PRO A 25 -24.12 -8.61 -27.95
N THR A 26 -24.09 -7.30 -28.16
CA THR A 26 -22.93 -6.46 -27.95
C THR A 26 -22.98 -5.96 -26.51
N TYR A 27 -21.87 -6.09 -25.78
CA TYR A 27 -21.74 -5.44 -24.47
C TYR A 27 -22.02 -3.95 -24.60
N ASP A 28 -22.71 -3.35 -23.64
CA ASP A 28 -23.09 -1.93 -23.64
C ASP A 28 -21.93 -0.95 -23.81
N GLY A 29 -20.72 -1.37 -23.47
CA GLY A 29 -19.48 -0.61 -23.62
C GLY A 29 -18.89 -0.65 -25.05
N VAL A 30 -19.43 -1.45 -25.97
CA VAL A 30 -18.93 -1.63 -27.35
C VAL A 30 -19.94 -1.09 -28.34
N GLY A 31 -19.74 0.11 -28.84
CA GLY A 31 -20.58 0.68 -29.87
C GLY A 31 -20.63 2.21 -29.83
N GLY A 32 -21.15 2.81 -30.91
CA GLY A 32 -21.28 4.26 -31.10
C GLY A 32 -22.48 4.94 -30.42
N GLY A 33 -22.94 4.41 -29.26
CA GLY A 33 -23.99 5.04 -28.46
C GLY A 33 -23.53 6.36 -27.85
N ARG A 34 -24.48 7.29 -27.52
CA ARG A 34 -24.15 8.63 -26.98
C ARG A 34 -23.21 8.59 -25.76
N ARG A 35 -23.26 7.55 -24.94
CA ARG A 35 -22.41 7.39 -23.75
C ARG A 35 -21.00 6.88 -24.06
N ALA A 36 -20.81 6.18 -25.18
CA ALA A 36 -19.53 5.56 -25.56
C ALA A 36 -18.79 6.30 -26.68
N VAL A 37 -19.44 7.25 -27.36
CA VAL A 37 -18.87 7.98 -28.52
C VAL A 37 -17.56 8.71 -28.18
N ALA A 38 -17.46 9.30 -26.98
CA ALA A 38 -16.26 9.99 -26.53
C ALA A 38 -15.25 9.07 -25.83
N TRP A 39 -15.63 7.81 -25.56
CA TRP A 39 -14.77 6.85 -24.87
C TRP A 39 -14.00 5.99 -25.88
N GLN A 40 -13.03 6.62 -26.53
CA GLN A 40 -12.13 5.94 -27.46
C GLN A 40 -10.85 5.56 -26.72
N VAL A 41 -10.56 4.26 -26.64
CA VAL A 41 -9.36 3.71 -25.99
C VAL A 41 -8.62 2.81 -26.96
N GLY A 42 -7.29 2.92 -26.98
CA GLY A 42 -6.43 1.97 -27.67
C GLY A 42 -6.36 0.64 -26.90
N ASN A 43 -5.84 -0.39 -27.54
CA ASN A 43 -5.57 -1.68 -26.90
C ASN A 43 -4.05 -1.97 -26.92
N PRO A 44 -3.21 -1.19 -26.22
CA PRO A 44 -1.78 -1.44 -26.15
C PRO A 44 -1.47 -2.65 -25.30
N GLY A 45 -0.39 -3.38 -25.64
CA GLY A 45 0.20 -4.41 -24.76
C GLY A 45 0.66 -3.82 -23.43
N ALA A 46 0.87 -4.68 -22.42
CA ALA A 46 1.24 -4.27 -21.06
C ALA A 46 2.51 -3.39 -21.01
N VAL A 47 3.49 -3.68 -21.86
CA VAL A 47 4.75 -2.92 -21.96
C VAL A 47 4.50 -1.54 -22.57
N ALA A 48 3.80 -1.51 -23.72
CA ALA A 48 3.55 -0.26 -24.45
C ALA A 48 2.64 0.70 -23.66
N ALA A 49 1.68 0.18 -22.91
CA ALA A 49 0.79 1.00 -22.08
C ALA A 49 1.53 1.79 -20.99
N LEU A 50 2.64 1.27 -20.49
CA LEU A 50 3.42 1.89 -19.40
C LEU A 50 4.61 2.70 -19.93
N ALA A 51 5.19 2.30 -21.07
CA ALA A 51 6.50 2.79 -21.53
C ALA A 51 6.58 4.32 -21.67
N SER A 52 5.54 4.96 -22.17
CA SER A 52 5.52 6.42 -22.39
C SER A 52 5.14 7.24 -21.17
N THR A 53 4.48 6.64 -20.19
CA THR A 53 3.86 7.36 -19.05
C THR A 53 4.49 7.05 -17.71
N GLN A 54 5.28 5.99 -17.60
CA GLN A 54 5.83 5.50 -16.33
C GLN A 54 6.63 6.55 -15.56
N GLY A 55 7.49 7.31 -16.24
CA GLY A 55 8.30 8.36 -15.59
C GLY A 55 7.44 9.46 -14.97
N GLU A 56 6.45 9.94 -15.70
CA GLU A 56 5.53 10.98 -15.22
C GLU A 56 4.62 10.45 -14.10
N LEU A 57 4.06 9.25 -14.23
CA LEU A 57 3.26 8.61 -13.20
C LEU A 57 4.04 8.48 -11.89
N ARG A 58 5.31 8.07 -11.97
CA ARG A 58 6.21 7.93 -10.82
C ARG A 58 6.51 9.27 -10.16
N ALA A 59 6.86 10.28 -10.95
CA ALA A 59 7.15 11.62 -10.44
C ALA A 59 5.93 12.20 -9.69
N LYS A 60 4.73 12.12 -10.28
CA LYS A 60 3.49 12.56 -9.64
C LYS A 60 3.13 11.74 -8.40
N SER A 61 3.34 10.43 -8.42
CA SER A 61 3.11 9.55 -7.27
C SER A 61 3.99 9.92 -6.08
N ARG A 62 5.29 10.16 -6.30
CA ARG A 62 6.21 10.59 -5.25
C ARG A 62 5.94 12.00 -4.74
N ASP A 63 5.54 12.90 -5.63
CA ASP A 63 5.14 14.25 -5.22
C ASP A 63 3.95 14.21 -4.26
N LEU A 64 2.92 13.42 -4.57
CA LEU A 64 1.78 13.21 -3.68
C LEU A 64 2.19 12.49 -2.39
N ALA A 65 3.00 11.43 -2.46
CA ALA A 65 3.48 10.74 -1.27
C ALA A 65 4.22 11.66 -0.29
N ARG A 66 4.89 12.70 -0.81
CA ARG A 66 5.64 13.68 -0.01
C ARG A 66 4.78 14.83 0.51
N ARG A 67 3.81 15.32 -0.27
CA ARG A 67 3.07 16.55 0.03
C ARG A 67 1.66 16.32 0.54
N ASN A 68 1.00 15.26 0.07
CA ASN A 68 -0.39 14.98 0.40
C ASN A 68 -0.49 14.00 1.57
N ALA A 69 -1.08 14.46 2.68
CA ALA A 69 -1.18 13.69 3.92
C ALA A 69 -1.94 12.36 3.72
N TRP A 70 -2.97 12.36 2.90
CA TRP A 70 -3.80 11.17 2.65
C TRP A 70 -3.04 10.12 1.83
N ALA A 71 -2.29 10.56 0.82
CA ALA A 71 -1.43 9.65 0.05
C ALA A 71 -0.35 9.01 0.92
N ALA A 72 0.31 9.82 1.76
CA ALA A 72 1.31 9.35 2.72
C ALA A 72 0.70 8.35 3.71
N ALA A 73 -0.43 8.70 4.34
CA ALA A 73 -1.12 7.83 5.31
C ALA A 73 -1.51 6.47 4.71
N GLY A 74 -2.03 6.45 3.48
CA GLY A 74 -2.40 5.21 2.81
C GLY A 74 -1.21 4.31 2.46
N ILE A 75 -0.07 4.88 2.07
CA ILE A 75 1.18 4.14 1.83
C ILE A 75 1.71 3.58 3.15
N GLU A 76 1.80 4.42 4.20
CA GLU A 76 2.26 3.99 5.53
C GLU A 76 1.39 2.88 6.11
N ALA A 77 0.06 3.04 6.05
CA ALA A 77 -0.86 2.02 6.52
C ALA A 77 -0.64 0.68 5.80
N PHE A 78 -0.36 0.71 4.49
CA PHE A 78 -0.10 -0.52 3.75
C PHE A 78 1.25 -1.14 4.12
N VAL A 79 2.34 -0.37 4.20
CA VAL A 79 3.68 -0.86 4.56
C VAL A 79 3.69 -1.43 5.97
N ALA A 80 3.11 -0.71 6.95
CA ALA A 80 3.03 -1.13 8.34
C ALA A 80 2.27 -2.46 8.52
N ASN A 81 1.23 -2.68 7.71
CA ASN A 81 0.44 -3.91 7.80
C ASN A 81 0.98 -5.06 6.92
N ALA A 82 1.61 -4.74 5.78
CA ALA A 82 2.15 -5.77 4.89
C ALA A 82 3.52 -6.28 5.35
N ILE A 83 4.35 -5.43 5.93
CA ILE A 83 5.70 -5.78 6.39
C ILE A 83 5.77 -5.73 7.92
N GLY A 84 5.37 -4.61 8.54
CA GLY A 84 5.45 -4.40 9.97
C GLY A 84 6.86 -4.64 10.51
N THR A 85 7.01 -5.58 11.43
CA THR A 85 8.30 -5.99 12.00
C THR A 85 9.11 -6.96 11.11
N GLY A 86 8.70 -7.15 9.87
CA GLY A 86 9.38 -8.01 8.90
C GLY A 86 8.75 -9.38 8.70
N ILE A 87 9.02 -9.96 7.54
CA ILE A 87 8.63 -11.32 7.18
C ILE A 87 9.83 -12.23 7.44
N LYS A 88 9.74 -13.09 8.46
CA LYS A 88 10.83 -13.90 9.00
C LYS A 88 10.85 -15.29 8.35
N PRO A 89 12.02 -15.85 8.01
CA PRO A 89 12.14 -17.22 7.56
C PRO A 89 12.19 -18.19 8.74
N GLN A 90 11.49 -19.32 8.62
CA GLN A 90 11.67 -20.50 9.47
C GLN A 90 12.18 -21.64 8.59
N SER A 91 13.39 -22.12 8.84
CA SER A 91 13.95 -23.23 8.07
C SER A 91 13.13 -24.52 8.28
N MET A 92 12.86 -25.21 7.18
CA MET A 92 12.14 -26.49 7.19
C MET A 92 13.08 -27.72 7.18
N VAL A 93 14.35 -27.54 7.52
CA VAL A 93 15.32 -28.61 7.63
C VAL A 93 14.93 -29.52 8.79
N THR A 94 14.90 -30.83 8.56
CA THR A 94 14.46 -31.83 9.56
C THR A 94 15.45 -32.01 10.71
N ASP A 95 16.76 -31.84 10.44
CA ASP A 95 17.80 -31.90 11.46
C ASP A 95 17.76 -30.64 12.32
N ALA A 96 17.46 -30.81 13.61
CA ALA A 96 17.30 -29.70 14.55
C ALA A 96 18.60 -28.90 14.76
N ALA A 97 19.76 -29.58 14.88
CA ALA A 97 21.03 -28.90 15.09
C ALA A 97 21.43 -28.06 13.84
N VAL A 98 21.19 -28.60 12.65
CA VAL A 98 21.42 -27.86 11.40
C VAL A 98 20.46 -26.67 11.28
N ARG A 99 19.21 -26.84 11.67
CA ARG A 99 18.21 -25.79 11.63
C ARG A 99 18.56 -24.64 12.58
N GLU A 100 18.99 -24.97 13.78
CA GLU A 100 19.43 -23.99 14.79
C GLU A 100 20.68 -23.22 14.30
N ALA A 101 21.66 -23.91 13.73
CA ALA A 101 22.85 -23.25 13.14
C ALA A 101 22.47 -22.30 11.99
N ILE A 102 21.51 -22.68 11.16
CA ILE A 102 21.00 -21.82 10.09
C ILE A 102 20.31 -20.56 10.67
N HIS A 103 19.49 -20.74 11.72
CA HIS A 103 18.79 -19.61 12.34
C HIS A 103 19.77 -18.67 13.07
N ALA A 104 20.70 -19.19 13.83
CA ALA A 104 21.69 -18.38 14.52
C ALA A 104 22.50 -17.51 13.55
N LEU A 105 23.05 -18.12 12.48
CA LEU A 105 23.81 -17.37 11.48
C LEU A 105 22.93 -16.39 10.69
N TRP A 106 21.64 -16.70 10.48
CA TRP A 106 20.71 -15.79 9.83
C TRP A 106 20.47 -14.54 10.69
N TRP A 107 20.29 -14.69 12.00
CA TRP A 107 20.08 -13.56 12.90
C TRP A 107 21.31 -12.67 12.97
N ASP A 108 22.52 -13.24 13.03
CA ASP A 108 23.77 -12.47 13.00
C ASP A 108 23.89 -11.67 11.70
N TRP A 109 23.50 -12.26 10.57
CA TRP A 109 23.56 -11.61 9.27
C TRP A 109 22.49 -10.52 9.07
N VAL A 110 21.31 -10.69 9.67
CA VAL A 110 20.18 -9.73 9.53
C VAL A 110 20.59 -8.32 9.92
N GLU A 111 21.36 -8.16 11.00
CA GLU A 111 21.84 -6.87 11.51
C GLU A 111 22.81 -6.18 10.52
N GLU A 112 23.56 -6.94 9.73
CA GLU A 112 24.58 -6.47 8.81
C GLU A 112 24.12 -6.47 7.34
N ALA A 113 22.84 -6.76 7.10
CA ALA A 113 22.29 -6.97 5.76
C ALA A 113 22.30 -5.73 4.87
N ASP A 114 22.21 -4.52 5.45
CA ASP A 114 22.15 -3.27 4.70
C ASP A 114 23.52 -2.79 4.24
N ALA A 115 23.71 -2.62 2.95
CA ALA A 115 24.94 -2.07 2.39
C ALA A 115 25.19 -0.59 2.75
N ALA A 116 24.15 0.13 3.18
CA ALA A 116 24.24 1.50 3.67
C ALA A 116 24.39 1.59 5.20
N GLY A 117 24.18 0.49 5.93
CA GLY A 117 24.30 0.41 7.39
C GLY A 117 23.27 1.25 8.14
N LEU A 118 22.10 1.49 7.54
CA LEU A 118 21.04 2.33 8.14
C LEU A 118 19.97 1.50 8.84
N THR A 119 19.79 0.25 8.44
CA THR A 119 18.72 -0.61 8.96
C THR A 119 19.09 -2.09 8.82
N ASP A 120 18.29 -2.97 9.41
CA ASP A 120 18.40 -4.41 9.27
C ASP A 120 17.70 -4.95 7.99
N PHE A 121 17.72 -6.26 7.80
CA PHE A 121 17.02 -6.88 6.67
C PHE A 121 15.52 -6.61 6.66
N TYR A 122 14.90 -6.51 7.82
CA TYR A 122 13.45 -6.30 7.92
C TYR A 122 13.07 -4.86 7.61
N GLY A 123 13.89 -3.90 8.00
CA GLY A 123 13.77 -2.51 7.56
C GLY A 123 14.00 -2.35 6.04
N LEU A 124 14.91 -3.13 5.46
CA LEU A 124 15.07 -3.18 3.99
C LEU A 124 13.82 -3.75 3.28
N GLN A 125 13.13 -4.71 3.87
CA GLN A 125 11.83 -5.17 3.33
C GLN A 125 10.80 -4.04 3.31
N ALA A 126 10.71 -3.26 4.38
CA ALA A 126 9.80 -2.12 4.48
C ALA A 126 10.18 -1.02 3.47
N LEU A 127 11.46 -0.69 3.35
CA LEU A 127 11.98 0.28 2.39
C LEU A 127 11.69 -0.14 0.94
N ALA A 128 11.95 -1.41 0.60
CA ALA A 128 11.69 -1.93 -0.74
C ALA A 128 10.18 -1.97 -1.06
N CYS A 129 9.35 -2.33 -0.08
CA CYS A 129 7.90 -2.28 -0.21
C CYS A 129 7.41 -0.85 -0.45
N ARG A 130 7.88 0.12 0.34
CA ARG A 130 7.56 1.54 0.18
C ARG A 130 7.97 2.04 -1.21
N ALA A 131 9.20 1.78 -1.64
CA ALA A 131 9.69 2.17 -2.96
C ALA A 131 8.85 1.56 -4.09
N MET A 132 8.39 0.30 -3.93
CA MET A 132 7.47 -0.35 -4.87
C MET A 132 6.10 0.34 -4.90
N LEU A 133 5.56 0.78 -3.77
CA LEU A 133 4.27 1.47 -3.72
C LEU A 133 4.35 2.87 -4.36
N GLU A 134 5.36 3.64 -4.01
CA GLU A 134 5.56 5.01 -4.49
C GLU A 134 6.00 5.06 -5.95
N GLY A 135 7.01 4.26 -6.30
CA GLY A 135 7.64 4.26 -7.61
C GLY A 135 7.10 3.23 -8.60
N GLY A 136 6.25 2.30 -8.13
CA GLY A 136 5.69 1.18 -8.89
C GLY A 136 6.54 -0.08 -8.83
N GLU A 137 7.82 0.05 -8.57
CA GLU A 137 8.80 -1.03 -8.50
C GLU A 137 9.97 -0.62 -7.61
N ALA A 138 10.71 -1.61 -7.11
CA ALA A 138 11.97 -1.41 -6.42
C ALA A 138 13.01 -2.38 -6.97
N LEU A 139 14.27 -1.99 -6.92
CA LEU A 139 15.40 -2.85 -7.28
C LEU A 139 16.21 -3.11 -6.02
N VAL A 140 16.52 -4.38 -5.75
CA VAL A 140 17.42 -4.74 -4.66
C VAL A 140 18.62 -5.43 -5.25
N ARG A 141 19.77 -4.81 -5.09
CA ARG A 141 21.03 -5.32 -5.59
C ARG A 141 21.70 -6.17 -4.53
N LEU A 142 22.15 -7.38 -4.91
CA LEU A 142 22.99 -8.24 -4.09
C LEU A 142 24.43 -7.72 -4.19
N ARG A 143 25.03 -7.38 -3.04
CA ARG A 143 26.38 -6.83 -2.93
C ARG A 143 27.26 -7.87 -2.26
N TRP A 144 28.03 -8.57 -3.07
CA TRP A 144 28.98 -9.55 -2.59
C TRP A 144 30.15 -8.83 -1.91
N ARG A 145 30.48 -9.27 -0.71
CA ARG A 145 31.56 -8.73 0.12
C ARG A 145 32.70 -9.73 0.22
N ARG A 146 33.87 -9.23 0.61
CA ARG A 146 35.02 -10.04 0.80
C ARG A 146 35.12 -10.51 2.26
N PRO A 147 35.83 -11.63 2.53
CA PRO A 147 36.04 -12.10 3.90
C PRO A 147 36.71 -11.04 4.80
N GLU A 148 37.53 -10.17 4.22
CA GLU A 148 38.22 -9.10 4.94
C GLU A 148 37.28 -8.02 5.48
N ASP A 149 36.07 -7.93 4.95
CA ASP A 149 35.04 -6.99 5.41
C ASP A 149 34.44 -7.43 6.77
N GLY A 150 34.74 -8.66 7.25
CA GLY A 150 34.41 -9.14 8.59
C GLY A 150 32.93 -9.45 8.83
N LEU A 151 32.14 -9.62 7.78
CA LEU A 151 30.70 -9.92 7.87
C LEU A 151 30.47 -11.40 8.20
N PRO A 152 29.39 -11.75 8.95
CA PRO A 152 29.02 -13.14 9.22
C PRO A 152 28.81 -13.97 7.95
N VAL A 153 28.27 -13.34 6.90
CA VAL A 153 28.14 -13.86 5.54
C VAL A 153 28.41 -12.72 4.57
N GLY A 154 29.27 -12.93 3.59
CA GLY A 154 29.74 -11.92 2.62
C GLY A 154 28.69 -11.45 1.62
N LEU A 155 27.48 -11.14 2.08
CA LEU A 155 26.37 -10.62 1.29
C LEU A 155 25.76 -9.44 2.01
N GLN A 156 25.60 -8.33 1.30
CA GLN A 156 24.76 -7.20 1.71
C GLN A 156 23.76 -6.85 0.62
N LEU A 157 22.73 -6.11 0.96
CA LEU A 157 21.65 -5.70 0.09
C LEU A 157 21.67 -4.18 -0.09
N GLN A 158 21.41 -3.72 -1.30
CA GLN A 158 21.25 -2.31 -1.61
C GLN A 158 19.90 -2.09 -2.29
N VAL A 159 18.99 -1.39 -1.63
CA VAL A 159 17.71 -0.98 -2.24
C VAL A 159 17.99 0.22 -3.14
N LEU A 160 17.53 0.14 -4.37
CA LEU A 160 17.64 1.19 -5.37
C LEU A 160 16.27 1.60 -5.88
N GLU A 161 16.12 2.86 -6.12
CA GLU A 161 14.93 3.41 -6.77
C GLU A 161 14.85 3.01 -8.25
N PRO A 162 13.64 2.92 -8.80
CA PRO A 162 13.44 2.45 -10.18
C PRO A 162 14.08 3.33 -11.26
N GLU A 163 14.41 4.57 -10.94
CA GLU A 163 15.11 5.51 -11.83
C GLU A 163 16.51 5.04 -12.23
N HIS A 164 17.14 4.23 -11.39
CA HIS A 164 18.38 3.57 -11.74
C HIS A 164 18.26 2.65 -12.97
N LEU A 165 17.05 2.27 -13.35
CA LEU A 165 16.76 1.43 -14.52
C LEU A 165 16.05 2.25 -15.60
N PRO A 166 16.80 2.81 -16.61
CA PRO A 166 16.26 3.73 -17.60
C PRO A 166 15.15 3.10 -18.45
N THR A 167 13.96 3.69 -18.44
CA THR A 167 12.80 3.23 -19.24
C THR A 167 12.99 3.48 -20.74
N THR A 168 13.85 4.41 -21.11
CA THR A 168 14.14 4.81 -22.49
C THR A 168 15.16 3.91 -23.17
N LEU A 169 15.90 3.09 -22.42
CA LEU A 169 16.92 2.22 -22.98
C LEU A 169 16.27 0.99 -23.65
N ASN A 170 16.18 1.07 -24.97
CA ASN A 170 15.68 0.00 -25.82
C ASN A 170 16.68 -0.24 -26.95
N ARG A 171 17.17 -1.46 -27.06
CA ARG A 171 18.20 -1.83 -28.07
C ARG A 171 18.11 -3.31 -28.39
N ASP A 172 18.32 -3.66 -29.64
CA ASP A 172 18.56 -5.03 -30.08
C ASP A 172 20.07 -5.26 -30.14
N LEU A 173 20.54 -6.35 -29.54
CA LEU A 173 21.96 -6.67 -29.45
C LEU A 173 22.38 -7.68 -30.53
N PRO A 174 23.62 -7.62 -31.03
CA PRO A 174 24.15 -8.57 -32.03
C PRO A 174 24.10 -10.03 -31.56
N SER A 175 24.11 -10.28 -30.24
CA SER A 175 23.97 -11.60 -29.63
C SER A 175 22.57 -12.24 -29.81
N GLY A 176 21.61 -11.48 -30.33
CA GLY A 176 20.21 -11.87 -30.40
C GLY A 176 19.44 -11.64 -29.09
N HIS A 177 20.07 -11.04 -28.09
CA HIS A 177 19.40 -10.52 -26.92
C HIS A 177 18.72 -9.19 -27.25
N VAL A 178 17.71 -8.82 -26.48
CA VAL A 178 17.04 -7.54 -26.65
C VAL A 178 16.98 -6.80 -25.30
N ILE A 179 17.24 -5.50 -25.33
CA ILE A 179 17.05 -4.63 -24.16
C ILE A 179 15.70 -3.92 -24.34
N ARG A 180 14.87 -4.01 -23.32
CA ARG A 180 13.58 -3.31 -23.26
C ARG A 180 13.41 -2.63 -21.91
N ALA A 181 13.23 -1.32 -21.93
CA ALA A 181 13.14 -0.49 -20.72
C ALA A 181 14.27 -0.78 -19.70
N GLY A 182 15.49 -0.92 -20.19
CA GLY A 182 16.68 -1.17 -19.38
C GLY A 182 16.93 -2.63 -18.97
N ILE A 183 16.01 -3.55 -19.27
CA ILE A 183 16.12 -4.97 -18.94
C ILE A 183 16.55 -5.74 -20.21
N GLU A 184 17.61 -6.55 -20.07
CA GLU A 184 18.11 -7.40 -21.15
C GLU A 184 17.45 -8.78 -21.06
N PHE A 185 16.90 -9.22 -22.19
CA PHE A 185 16.25 -10.52 -22.35
C PHE A 185 17.03 -11.37 -23.35
N ASP A 186 17.11 -12.67 -23.10
CA ASP A 186 17.63 -13.65 -24.06
C ASP A 186 16.60 -13.96 -25.16
N ARG A 187 16.99 -14.83 -26.09
CA ARG A 187 16.10 -15.28 -27.19
C ARG A 187 14.86 -16.03 -26.73
N LEU A 188 14.85 -16.53 -25.50
CA LEU A 188 13.71 -17.21 -24.87
C LEU A 188 12.85 -16.28 -24.03
N GLY A 189 13.17 -14.97 -23.99
CA GLY A 189 12.46 -13.97 -23.20
C GLY A 189 12.80 -14.01 -21.69
N ARG A 190 13.88 -14.67 -21.27
CA ARG A 190 14.34 -14.68 -19.88
C ARG A 190 15.18 -13.45 -19.60
N ARG A 191 15.02 -12.85 -18.43
CA ARG A 191 15.84 -11.74 -17.96
C ARG A 191 17.25 -12.24 -17.68
N VAL A 192 18.25 -11.65 -18.31
CA VAL A 192 19.66 -12.03 -18.19
C VAL A 192 20.52 -10.92 -17.56
N ALA A 193 20.11 -9.66 -17.72
CA ALA A 193 20.80 -8.54 -17.08
C ALA A 193 19.88 -7.31 -16.93
N TYR A 194 20.35 -6.38 -16.11
CA TYR A 194 19.77 -5.06 -15.90
C TYR A 194 20.83 -4.00 -16.20
N HIS A 195 20.47 -2.95 -16.92
CA HIS A 195 21.35 -1.83 -17.23
C HIS A 195 21.08 -0.68 -16.26
N LEU A 196 21.84 -0.63 -15.16
CA LEU A 196 21.62 0.31 -14.06
C LEU A 196 22.55 1.51 -14.15
N THR A 197 22.04 2.72 -13.87
CA THR A 197 22.88 3.91 -13.66
C THR A 197 23.65 3.79 -12.34
N ARG A 198 24.86 4.36 -12.28
CA ARG A 198 25.71 4.32 -11.07
C ARG A 198 25.16 5.16 -9.94
N SER A 199 24.55 6.30 -10.26
CA SER A 199 23.91 7.22 -9.34
C SER A 199 22.46 7.46 -9.77
N HIS A 200 21.64 7.97 -8.84
CA HIS A 200 20.28 8.32 -9.15
C HIS A 200 20.25 9.51 -10.15
N PRO A 201 19.54 9.42 -11.28
CA PRO A 201 19.55 10.47 -12.30
C PRO A 201 19.08 11.84 -11.82
N GLY A 202 18.26 11.88 -10.76
CA GLY A 202 17.73 13.10 -10.16
C GLY A 202 18.69 13.84 -9.22
N ASP A 203 19.77 13.19 -8.76
CA ASP A 203 20.69 13.78 -7.77
C ASP A 203 21.72 14.71 -8.42
N GLY A 204 22.00 14.54 -9.70
CA GLY A 204 22.95 15.39 -10.43
C GLY A 204 24.32 15.45 -9.73
N SER A 205 24.80 16.66 -9.42
CA SER A 205 26.06 16.89 -8.72
C SER A 205 26.04 16.55 -7.22
N LEU A 206 24.87 16.31 -6.64
CA LEU A 206 24.72 15.96 -5.22
C LEU A 206 24.92 14.47 -4.97
N ALA A 207 25.03 13.65 -6.03
CA ALA A 207 25.23 12.22 -5.89
C ALA A 207 26.55 11.92 -5.16
N PRO A 208 26.57 11.08 -4.12
CA PRO A 208 27.78 10.74 -3.35
C PRO A 208 28.92 10.15 -4.21
N MET A 209 28.59 9.60 -5.37
CA MET A 209 29.53 9.03 -6.34
C MET A 209 29.47 9.81 -7.65
N SER A 210 29.70 11.12 -7.61
CA SER A 210 29.74 11.96 -8.81
C SER A 210 31.05 11.76 -9.55
N GLY A 211 31.05 10.87 -10.52
CA GLY A 211 31.98 10.89 -11.65
C GLY A 211 31.25 11.40 -12.88
N THR A 212 31.97 11.84 -13.90
CA THR A 212 31.46 12.40 -15.16
C THR A 212 30.50 11.48 -15.98
N GLY A 213 30.00 10.40 -15.40
CA GLY A 213 29.20 9.34 -16.03
C GLY A 213 27.85 9.05 -15.39
N GLY A 214 27.20 10.00 -14.74
CA GLY A 214 25.91 9.77 -14.01
C GLY A 214 24.78 9.15 -14.84
N MET A 215 24.81 9.30 -16.16
CA MET A 215 23.87 8.69 -17.12
C MET A 215 24.39 7.40 -17.75
N GLU A 216 25.64 7.04 -17.49
CA GLU A 216 26.20 5.79 -18.01
C GLU A 216 25.62 4.59 -17.26
N THR A 217 25.12 3.62 -18.03
CA THR A 217 24.55 2.41 -17.46
C THR A 217 25.61 1.31 -17.38
N VAL A 218 25.62 0.61 -16.25
CA VAL A 218 26.41 -0.59 -16.03
C VAL A 218 25.51 -1.81 -16.22
N ARG A 219 25.99 -2.78 -16.98
CA ARG A 219 25.31 -4.06 -17.14
C ARG A 219 25.53 -4.92 -15.90
N VAL A 220 24.46 -5.25 -15.19
CA VAL A 220 24.47 -6.09 -13.97
C VAL A 220 23.70 -7.38 -14.28
N GLY A 221 24.26 -8.52 -13.92
CA GLY A 221 23.62 -9.83 -14.14
C GLY A 221 22.27 -9.94 -13.40
N ALA A 222 21.32 -10.61 -14.02
CA ALA A 222 19.99 -10.78 -13.41
C ALA A 222 20.02 -11.58 -12.09
N SER A 223 21.06 -12.39 -11.87
CA SER A 223 21.29 -13.09 -10.61
C SER A 223 21.70 -12.18 -9.45
N GLU A 224 22.13 -10.94 -9.74
CA GLU A 224 22.57 -9.96 -8.75
C GLU A 224 21.52 -8.87 -8.49
N VAL A 225 20.36 -8.93 -9.16
CA VAL A 225 19.31 -7.91 -9.05
C VAL A 225 17.96 -8.57 -8.80
N ILE A 226 17.36 -8.22 -7.71
CA ILE A 226 15.96 -8.53 -7.41
C ILE A 226 15.12 -7.37 -7.90
N HIS A 227 14.16 -7.65 -8.79
CA HIS A 227 13.25 -6.66 -9.32
C HIS A 227 11.85 -6.87 -8.72
N LEU A 228 11.51 -6.06 -7.75
CA LEU A 228 10.28 -6.14 -6.98
C LEU A 228 9.22 -5.25 -7.60
N PHE A 229 8.12 -5.81 -8.08
CA PHE A 229 6.94 -5.08 -8.52
C PHE A 229 5.70 -5.99 -8.56
N ARG A 230 4.54 -5.39 -8.53
CA ARG A 230 3.27 -6.11 -8.65
C ARG A 230 2.87 -6.27 -10.12
N PRO A 231 2.88 -7.48 -10.70
CA PRO A 231 2.39 -7.68 -12.05
C PRO A 231 0.85 -7.60 -12.07
N LEU A 232 0.30 -6.70 -12.87
CA LEU A 232 -1.15 -6.50 -13.03
C LEU A 232 -1.67 -7.08 -14.34
N ARG A 233 -0.79 -7.26 -15.34
CA ARG A 233 -1.13 -7.82 -16.65
C ARG A 233 -0.07 -8.84 -17.08
N PRO A 234 -0.46 -9.93 -17.77
CA PRO A 234 0.50 -10.83 -18.41
C PRO A 234 1.44 -10.07 -19.34
N GLY A 235 2.72 -10.43 -19.33
CA GLY A 235 3.76 -9.78 -20.16
C GLY A 235 4.25 -8.43 -19.65
N GLN A 236 3.80 -7.96 -18.49
CA GLN A 236 4.32 -6.74 -17.86
C GLN A 236 5.76 -6.95 -17.39
N ILE A 237 6.67 -6.05 -17.77
CA ILE A 237 8.10 -6.13 -17.41
C ILE A 237 8.53 -5.08 -16.40
N ARG A 238 7.75 -4.00 -16.21
CA ARG A 238 7.99 -2.89 -15.28
C ARG A 238 6.77 -2.67 -14.38
N GLY A 239 6.95 -2.06 -13.22
CA GLY A 239 5.89 -1.81 -12.24
C GLY A 239 5.12 -0.51 -12.49
N GLU A 240 3.90 -0.44 -11.97
CA GLU A 240 3.01 0.72 -11.97
C GLU A 240 2.87 1.25 -10.54
N PRO A 241 3.03 2.57 -10.29
CA PRO A 241 2.84 3.15 -8.96
C PRO A 241 1.46 2.83 -8.38
N TRP A 242 1.42 2.56 -7.07
CA TRP A 242 0.18 2.19 -6.40
C TRP A 242 -0.88 3.31 -6.45
N LEU A 243 -0.42 4.55 -6.38
CA LEU A 243 -1.26 5.75 -6.46
C LEU A 243 -1.80 6.02 -7.86
N ALA A 244 -1.35 5.33 -8.92
CA ALA A 244 -1.69 5.67 -10.31
C ALA A 244 -3.18 5.89 -10.56
N ARG A 245 -4.06 5.13 -9.88
CA ARG A 245 -5.51 5.24 -10.01
C ARG A 245 -6.14 6.35 -9.17
N ALA A 246 -5.41 6.88 -8.20
CA ALA A 246 -5.86 7.93 -7.29
C ALA A 246 -5.24 9.30 -7.57
N LEU A 247 -4.19 9.38 -8.43
CA LEU A 247 -3.36 10.57 -8.65
C LEU A 247 -4.18 11.84 -8.91
N VAL A 248 -5.01 11.81 -9.95
CA VAL A 248 -5.80 12.98 -10.34
C VAL A 248 -6.78 13.37 -9.23
N LYS A 249 -7.44 12.35 -8.65
CA LYS A 249 -8.43 12.60 -7.61
C LYS A 249 -7.80 13.19 -6.36
N LEU A 250 -6.65 12.70 -5.91
CA LEU A 250 -5.94 13.24 -4.75
C LEU A 250 -5.48 14.69 -5.01
N HIS A 251 -4.96 14.96 -6.19
CA HIS A 251 -4.54 16.31 -6.57
C HIS A 251 -5.70 17.31 -6.58
N GLU A 252 -6.82 16.95 -7.20
CA GLU A 252 -8.01 17.79 -7.24
C GLU A 252 -8.64 18.01 -5.86
N LEU A 253 -8.61 16.99 -4.98
CA LEU A 253 -9.11 17.12 -3.61
C LEU A 253 -8.24 18.04 -2.77
N ASP A 254 -6.94 18.01 -2.94
CA ASP A 254 -5.99 18.90 -2.27
C ASP A 254 -6.27 20.37 -2.64
N GLN A 255 -6.41 20.63 -3.94
CA GLN A 255 -6.76 21.97 -4.44
C GLN A 255 -8.17 22.43 -3.98
N TYR A 256 -9.12 21.52 -3.92
CA TYR A 256 -10.46 21.83 -3.45
C TYR A 256 -10.47 22.19 -1.95
N ASP A 257 -9.73 21.45 -1.15
CA ASP A 257 -9.59 21.70 0.29
C ASP A 257 -8.91 23.05 0.56
N ASP A 258 -7.84 23.34 -0.16
CA ASP A 258 -7.16 24.65 -0.11
C ASP A 258 -8.09 25.80 -0.50
N ALA A 259 -8.86 25.65 -1.58
CA ALA A 259 -9.82 26.67 -2.01
C ALA A 259 -10.91 26.89 -0.97
N GLU A 260 -11.41 25.82 -0.34
CA GLU A 260 -12.42 25.92 0.74
C GLU A 260 -11.84 26.59 1.99
N LEU A 261 -10.59 26.29 2.35
CA LEU A 261 -9.90 26.93 3.44
C LEU A 261 -9.72 28.45 3.19
N VAL A 262 -9.30 28.82 1.97
CA VAL A 262 -9.19 30.23 1.56
C VAL A 262 -10.55 30.92 1.62
N ARG A 263 -11.61 30.27 1.11
CA ARG A 263 -12.98 30.79 1.18
C ARG A 263 -13.41 31.06 2.62
N LYS A 264 -13.19 30.11 3.53
CA LYS A 264 -13.53 30.27 4.96
C LYS A 264 -12.71 31.35 5.64
N LYS A 265 -11.40 31.46 5.33
CA LYS A 265 -10.56 32.55 5.81
C LYS A 265 -11.07 33.90 5.33
N THR A 266 -11.43 34.03 4.05
CA THR A 266 -11.97 35.29 3.48
C THR A 266 -13.32 35.62 4.08
N ALA A 267 -14.19 34.61 4.31
CA ALA A 267 -15.48 34.82 4.97
C ALA A 267 -15.34 35.26 6.44
N ALA A 268 -14.27 34.81 7.12
CA ALA A 268 -13.97 35.22 8.50
C ALA A 268 -13.40 36.65 8.58
N MET A 269 -12.81 37.16 7.49
CA MET A 269 -12.42 38.54 7.35
C MET A 269 -13.61 39.33 6.83
N PHE A 270 -14.43 39.87 7.75
CA PHE A 270 -15.62 40.66 7.39
C PHE A 270 -15.21 41.83 6.51
N ALA A 271 -15.51 41.77 5.22
CA ALA A 271 -15.43 42.93 4.33
C ALA A 271 -16.83 43.53 4.17
N GLY A 272 -17.00 44.71 4.67
CA GLY A 272 -18.21 45.53 4.42
C GLY A 272 -17.93 46.50 3.29
N PHE A 273 -18.83 46.60 2.33
CA PHE A 273 -18.79 47.63 1.28
C PHE A 273 -19.84 48.67 1.59
N ILE A 274 -19.40 49.94 1.78
CA ILE A 274 -20.30 51.06 1.94
C ILE A 274 -20.74 51.50 0.53
N THR A 275 -22.02 51.39 0.24
CA THR A 275 -22.61 51.83 -1.02
C THR A 275 -23.38 53.11 -0.81
N ARG A 276 -23.18 54.12 -1.71
CA ARG A 276 -23.89 55.41 -1.69
C ARG A 276 -24.86 55.52 -2.86
N LEU A 277 -25.99 56.17 -2.61
CA LEU A 277 -26.95 56.52 -3.64
C LEU A 277 -26.59 57.78 -4.42
N ALA A 278 -25.70 58.64 -3.86
CA ALA A 278 -25.20 59.85 -4.53
C ALA A 278 -23.69 59.90 -4.47
N PRO A 279 -22.98 59.89 -5.61
CA PRO A 279 -21.51 59.77 -5.66
C PRO A 279 -20.74 61.07 -5.46
N GLU A 280 -21.38 62.21 -5.23
CA GLU A 280 -20.74 63.51 -5.22
C GLU A 280 -20.35 64.04 -3.83
N ASP A 281 -20.70 63.38 -2.74
CA ASP A 281 -20.36 63.78 -1.38
C ASP A 281 -19.10 63.07 -0.86
N THR A 282 -18.23 63.81 -0.15
CA THR A 282 -16.99 63.31 0.47
C THR A 282 -17.30 62.34 1.60
N LEU A 283 -16.60 61.21 1.67
CA LEU A 283 -16.71 60.19 2.73
C LEU A 283 -16.20 60.77 4.07
N MET A 284 -17.06 60.80 5.11
CA MET A 284 -16.60 61.03 6.48
C MET A 284 -15.84 59.80 6.98
N GLY A 285 -14.59 60.02 7.39
CA GLY A 285 -13.69 58.97 7.88
C GLY A 285 -12.64 58.51 6.87
N GLU A 286 -12.26 59.40 5.96
CA GLU A 286 -11.21 59.14 4.98
C GLU A 286 -9.86 58.85 5.65
N GLY A 287 -9.51 57.54 5.69
CA GLY A 287 -8.11 57.13 5.69
C GLY A 287 -7.47 57.52 4.38
N LEU A 288 -6.15 57.73 4.36
CA LEU A 288 -5.40 58.04 3.16
C LEU A 288 -5.75 57.03 2.05
N PRO A 289 -6.07 57.53 0.84
CA PRO A 289 -6.40 56.61 -0.28
C PRO A 289 -5.20 55.72 -0.56
N ASP A 290 -5.51 54.45 -0.95
CA ASP A 290 -4.48 53.54 -1.42
C ASP A 290 -3.84 54.01 -2.72
N ALA A 291 -2.81 53.29 -3.21
CA ALA A 291 -2.10 53.63 -4.45
C ALA A 291 -3.01 53.63 -5.70
N GLN A 292 -4.23 53.13 -5.60
CA GLN A 292 -5.28 53.04 -6.64
C GLN A 292 -6.42 54.06 -6.41
N GLY A 293 -6.38 54.87 -5.35
CA GLY A 293 -7.34 55.93 -5.09
C GLY A 293 -8.62 55.53 -4.35
N ALA A 294 -8.67 54.29 -3.81
CA ALA A 294 -9.78 53.84 -3.00
C ALA A 294 -9.60 54.25 -1.54
N ALA A 295 -10.62 54.85 -0.92
CA ALA A 295 -10.61 55.19 0.51
C ALA A 295 -10.81 53.90 1.35
N LEU A 296 -9.82 53.58 2.19
CA LEU A 296 -9.86 52.44 3.10
C LEU A 296 -10.36 52.91 4.49
N ALA A 297 -11.56 52.51 4.87
CA ALA A 297 -12.02 52.65 6.25
C ALA A 297 -11.71 51.35 7.01
N GLY A 298 -10.87 51.40 8.04
CA GLY A 298 -10.59 50.24 8.89
C GLY A 298 -11.79 49.91 9.75
N LEU A 299 -12.37 48.72 9.56
CA LEU A 299 -13.37 48.16 10.46
C LEU A 299 -12.66 47.34 11.54
N GLU A 300 -12.52 47.91 12.73
CA GLU A 300 -12.05 47.16 13.89
C GLU A 300 -13.18 46.28 14.45
N PRO A 301 -12.91 45.04 14.85
CA PRO A 301 -13.92 44.17 15.43
C PRO A 301 -14.57 44.78 16.68
N GLY A 302 -15.89 44.90 16.67
CA GLY A 302 -16.66 45.46 17.79
C GLY A 302 -16.90 46.96 17.73
N THR A 303 -16.46 47.70 16.69
CA THR A 303 -16.79 49.12 16.50
C THR A 303 -18.13 49.25 15.76
N LEU A 304 -18.98 50.12 16.30
CA LEU A 304 -20.22 50.62 15.64
C LEU A 304 -19.82 51.87 14.84
N GLN A 305 -19.86 51.79 13.54
CA GLN A 305 -19.66 52.95 12.66
C GLN A 305 -21.03 53.56 12.32
N ILE A 306 -21.18 54.84 12.56
CA ILE A 306 -22.42 55.57 12.23
C ILE A 306 -22.33 55.94 10.74
N LEU A 307 -23.34 55.48 9.97
CA LEU A 307 -23.44 55.76 8.54
C LEU A 307 -24.17 57.06 8.31
N GLU A 308 -23.82 57.78 7.23
CA GLU A 308 -24.53 58.96 6.79
C GLU A 308 -25.86 58.64 6.07
N PRO A 309 -26.79 59.58 6.01
CA PRO A 309 -28.05 59.37 5.26
C PRO A 309 -27.76 59.06 3.80
N GLY A 310 -28.20 57.88 3.33
CA GLY A 310 -28.00 57.38 1.98
C GLY A 310 -26.85 56.38 1.83
N GLU A 311 -26.13 56.05 2.91
CA GLU A 311 -25.17 54.98 2.95
C GLU A 311 -25.80 53.69 3.45
N ASP A 312 -25.38 52.56 2.83
CA ASP A 312 -25.76 51.20 3.21
C ASP A 312 -24.53 50.32 3.24
N ILE A 313 -24.38 49.47 4.25
CA ILE A 313 -23.31 48.52 4.35
C ILE A 313 -23.75 47.18 3.80
N LYS A 314 -23.14 46.76 2.71
CA LYS A 314 -23.28 45.41 2.20
C LYS A 314 -22.10 44.57 2.66
N PHE A 315 -22.37 43.63 3.55
CA PHE A 315 -21.37 42.64 3.93
C PHE A 315 -21.19 41.63 2.78
N SER A 316 -19.92 41.34 2.47
CA SER A 316 -19.59 40.21 1.57
C SER A 316 -20.08 38.93 2.27
N ALA A 317 -21.11 38.34 1.71
CA ALA A 317 -21.55 36.99 2.10
C ALA A 317 -21.06 36.00 1.03
N PRO A 318 -19.86 35.41 1.19
CA PRO A 318 -19.44 34.35 0.28
C PRO A 318 -20.47 33.22 0.32
N ALA A 319 -20.85 32.70 -0.85
CA ALA A 319 -21.82 31.61 -0.91
C ALA A 319 -21.31 30.45 -0.05
N ASP A 320 -22.08 30.05 0.95
CA ASP A 320 -21.76 28.88 1.76
C ASP A 320 -22.04 27.63 0.93
N VAL A 321 -21.05 26.73 0.82
CA VAL A 321 -21.24 25.43 0.19
C VAL A 321 -22.17 24.53 1.06
N GLY A 322 -22.55 25.03 2.24
CA GLY A 322 -23.46 24.38 3.16
C GLY A 322 -22.81 23.22 3.94
N SER A 323 -23.62 22.52 4.72
CA SER A 323 -23.20 21.39 5.57
C SER A 323 -22.68 20.15 4.81
N SER A 324 -22.67 20.19 3.47
CA SER A 324 -22.34 19.03 2.63
C SER A 324 -20.84 18.80 2.39
N TYR A 325 -19.95 19.75 2.77
CA TYR A 325 -18.51 19.63 2.58
C TYR A 325 -17.93 18.33 3.17
N GLY A 326 -18.20 18.06 4.44
CA GLY A 326 -17.69 16.86 5.11
C GLY A 326 -18.21 15.56 4.49
N GLU A 327 -19.47 15.55 4.07
CA GLU A 327 -20.07 14.39 3.41
C GLU A 327 -19.50 14.16 2.00
N PHE A 328 -19.30 15.22 1.26
CA PHE A 328 -18.63 15.19 -0.06
C PHE A 328 -17.22 14.66 0.07
N MET A 329 -16.37 15.25 0.95
CA MET A 329 -15.00 14.82 1.16
C MET A 329 -14.91 13.36 1.61
N ARG A 330 -15.80 12.93 2.50
CA ARG A 330 -15.89 11.53 2.94
C ARG A 330 -16.14 10.57 1.78
N GLN A 331 -17.06 10.90 0.89
CA GLN A 331 -17.35 10.08 -0.28
C GLN A 331 -16.15 10.02 -1.25
N GLN A 332 -15.43 11.14 -1.42
CA GLN A 332 -14.26 11.17 -2.25
C GLN A 332 -13.10 10.35 -1.66
N PHE A 333 -12.86 10.46 -0.35
CA PHE A 333 -11.84 9.66 0.32
C PHE A 333 -12.17 8.16 0.35
N ARG A 334 -13.43 7.77 0.39
CA ARG A 334 -13.81 6.35 0.18
C ARG A 334 -13.39 5.85 -1.20
N ALA A 335 -13.53 6.66 -2.23
CA ALA A 335 -13.08 6.29 -3.58
C ALA A 335 -11.54 6.23 -3.68
N VAL A 336 -10.82 7.13 -3.00
CA VAL A 336 -9.34 7.08 -2.90
C VAL A 336 -8.90 5.84 -2.15
N ALA A 337 -9.48 5.55 -0.99
CA ALA A 337 -9.20 4.37 -0.17
C ALA A 337 -9.41 3.08 -0.99
N ALA A 338 -10.51 2.99 -1.74
CA ALA A 338 -10.78 1.87 -2.63
C ALA A 338 -9.72 1.73 -3.74
N ALA A 339 -9.26 2.84 -4.33
CA ALA A 339 -8.20 2.84 -5.36
C ALA A 339 -6.85 2.39 -4.79
N MET A 340 -6.52 2.81 -3.58
CA MET A 340 -5.30 2.42 -2.85
C MET A 340 -5.41 1.04 -2.22
N GLY A 341 -6.63 0.54 -2.02
CA GLY A 341 -6.87 -0.76 -1.43
C GLY A 341 -6.70 -0.82 0.08
N VAL A 342 -6.84 0.31 0.75
CA VAL A 342 -6.93 0.46 2.21
C VAL A 342 -8.38 0.74 2.62
N THR A 343 -8.69 0.67 3.92
CA THR A 343 -10.02 1.12 4.38
C THR A 343 -10.06 2.64 4.50
N TYR A 344 -11.26 3.22 4.49
CA TYR A 344 -11.46 4.66 4.68
C TYR A 344 -10.85 5.12 6.02
N GLU A 345 -11.07 4.33 7.07
CA GLU A 345 -10.61 4.61 8.42
C GLU A 345 -9.06 4.60 8.52
N MET A 346 -8.40 3.68 7.79
CA MET A 346 -6.93 3.66 7.71
C MET A 346 -6.37 4.86 6.94
N LEU A 347 -7.10 5.34 5.95
CA LEU A 347 -6.70 6.49 5.15
C LEU A 347 -6.85 7.79 5.93
N THR A 348 -7.95 7.95 6.67
CA THR A 348 -8.36 9.22 7.27
C THR A 348 -8.19 9.30 8.78
N GLY A 349 -8.09 8.16 9.47
CA GLY A 349 -8.16 8.09 10.93
C GLY A 349 -9.54 8.39 11.51
N ASP A 350 -10.58 8.58 10.67
CA ASP A 350 -11.93 8.91 11.11
C ASP A 350 -12.69 7.66 11.57
N LEU A 351 -12.86 7.52 12.88
CA LEU A 351 -13.59 6.43 13.52
C LEU A 351 -15.01 6.84 13.99
N THR A 352 -15.48 8.03 13.65
CA THR A 352 -16.72 8.61 14.20
C THR A 352 -18.01 7.86 13.82
N GLN A 353 -18.04 7.18 12.67
CA GLN A 353 -19.21 6.45 12.18
C GLN A 353 -18.97 4.94 12.08
N VAL A 354 -17.98 4.43 12.79
CA VAL A 354 -17.60 3.03 12.74
C VAL A 354 -18.36 2.24 13.81
N ASN A 355 -18.96 1.13 13.43
CA ASN A 355 -19.39 0.10 14.35
C ASN A 355 -18.44 -1.11 14.29
N TYR A 356 -18.43 -1.89 15.37
CA TYR A 356 -17.55 -3.05 15.50
C TYR A 356 -17.66 -4.04 14.33
N SER A 357 -18.85 -4.32 13.86
CA SER A 357 -19.06 -5.30 12.78
C SER A 357 -18.55 -4.81 11.43
N SER A 358 -18.75 -3.53 11.11
CA SER A 358 -18.31 -2.94 9.84
C SER A 358 -16.80 -2.83 9.76
N ILE A 359 -16.13 -2.37 10.85
CA ILE A 359 -14.67 -2.28 10.88
C ILE A 359 -14.01 -3.65 10.77
N ARG A 360 -14.56 -4.65 11.46
CA ARG A 360 -14.07 -6.04 11.38
C ARG A 360 -14.15 -6.57 9.95
N ALA A 361 -15.25 -6.37 9.27
CA ALA A 361 -15.39 -6.83 7.88
C ALA A 361 -14.38 -6.14 6.94
N GLY A 362 -14.20 -4.82 7.09
CA GLY A 362 -13.20 -4.05 6.34
C GLY A 362 -11.76 -4.51 6.61
N LEU A 363 -11.41 -4.74 7.88
CA LEU A 363 -10.09 -5.25 8.27
C LEU A 363 -9.81 -6.65 7.71
N LEU A 364 -10.78 -7.55 7.71
CA LEU A 364 -10.60 -8.90 7.14
C LEU A 364 -10.31 -8.86 5.64
N GLU A 365 -11.00 -8.02 4.88
CA GLU A 365 -10.75 -7.87 3.45
C GLU A 365 -9.37 -7.22 3.19
N PHE A 366 -9.01 -6.23 3.98
CA PHE A 366 -7.69 -5.60 3.91
C PHE A 366 -6.56 -6.59 4.24
N ARG A 367 -6.71 -7.42 5.29
CA ARG A 367 -5.75 -8.48 5.66
C ARG A 367 -5.52 -9.46 4.52
N ARG A 368 -6.59 -9.97 3.89
CA ARG A 368 -6.48 -10.85 2.71
C ARG A 368 -5.68 -10.21 1.58
N ARG A 369 -5.85 -8.90 1.38
CA ARG A 369 -5.10 -8.16 0.36
C ARG A 369 -3.63 -8.04 0.72
N CYS A 370 -3.31 -7.73 1.96
CA CYS A 370 -1.92 -7.72 2.46
C CYS A 370 -1.28 -9.10 2.31
N GLU A 371 -1.95 -10.17 2.72
CA GLU A 371 -1.47 -11.56 2.61
C GLU A 371 -1.18 -11.96 1.15
N ALA A 372 -2.05 -11.57 0.22
CA ALA A 372 -1.81 -11.82 -1.20
C ALA A 372 -0.54 -11.12 -1.72
N ILE A 373 -0.25 -9.90 -1.27
CA ILE A 373 0.97 -9.16 -1.62
C ILE A 373 2.18 -9.72 -0.88
N GLN A 374 2.06 -10.04 0.40
CA GLN A 374 3.12 -10.68 1.18
C GLN A 374 3.62 -11.95 0.48
N HIS A 375 2.73 -12.89 0.18
CA HIS A 375 3.10 -14.18 -0.40
C HIS A 375 3.43 -14.09 -1.89
N GLY A 376 2.60 -13.39 -2.67
CA GLY A 376 2.72 -13.34 -4.12
C GLY A 376 3.83 -12.43 -4.63
N VAL A 377 4.18 -11.38 -3.88
CA VAL A 377 5.16 -10.39 -4.30
C VAL A 377 6.36 -10.39 -3.37
N ILE A 378 6.20 -10.00 -2.10
CA ILE A 378 7.34 -9.78 -1.19
C ILE A 378 8.10 -11.08 -0.94
N VAL A 379 7.44 -12.12 -0.49
CA VAL A 379 8.08 -13.41 -0.22
C VAL A 379 8.66 -14.02 -1.49
N HIS A 380 7.88 -14.00 -2.58
CA HIS A 380 8.30 -14.66 -3.82
C HIS A 380 9.46 -13.94 -4.51
N GLN A 381 9.39 -12.60 -4.62
CA GLN A 381 10.35 -11.82 -5.41
C GLN A 381 11.52 -11.27 -4.58
N LEU A 382 11.38 -11.08 -3.26
CA LEU A 382 12.42 -10.54 -2.40
C LEU A 382 12.95 -11.57 -1.41
N CYS A 383 12.11 -12.05 -0.47
CA CYS A 383 12.61 -12.83 0.66
C CYS A 383 13.26 -14.16 0.22
N ARG A 384 12.60 -14.92 -0.67
CA ARG A 384 13.15 -16.20 -1.17
C ARG A 384 14.44 -16.05 -1.97
N PRO A 385 14.59 -15.10 -2.90
CA PRO A 385 15.87 -14.88 -3.58
C PRO A 385 16.98 -14.49 -2.63
N VAL A 386 16.72 -13.61 -1.65
CA VAL A 386 17.73 -13.24 -0.64
C VAL A 386 18.13 -14.44 0.19
N TRP A 387 17.19 -15.21 0.74
CA TRP A 387 17.45 -16.43 1.50
C TRP A 387 18.32 -17.43 0.75
N ARG A 388 18.04 -17.61 -0.54
CA ARG A 388 18.81 -18.52 -1.39
C ARG A 388 20.24 -18.02 -1.63
N ALA A 389 20.38 -16.74 -1.94
CA ALA A 389 21.69 -16.11 -2.17
C ALA A 389 22.53 -16.13 -0.88
N TRP A 390 21.93 -15.78 0.26
CA TRP A 390 22.55 -15.83 1.58
C TRP A 390 23.05 -17.24 1.92
N MET A 391 22.20 -18.25 1.79
CA MET A 391 22.57 -19.64 2.13
C MET A 391 23.64 -20.18 1.20
N GLU A 392 23.62 -19.84 -0.09
CA GLU A 392 24.68 -20.20 -1.02
C GLU A 392 26.02 -19.59 -0.62
N GLN A 393 26.01 -18.32 -0.26
CA GLN A 393 27.21 -17.62 0.17
C GLN A 393 27.73 -18.18 1.50
N ALA A 394 26.86 -18.39 2.48
CA ALA A 394 27.23 -18.97 3.77
C ALA A 394 27.90 -20.36 3.65
N VAL A 395 27.40 -21.19 2.73
CA VAL A 395 28.02 -22.51 2.44
C VAL A 395 29.32 -22.36 1.67
N LEU A 396 29.39 -21.42 0.72
CA LEU A 396 30.59 -21.19 -0.09
C LEU A 396 31.74 -20.70 0.77
N GLU A 397 31.49 -19.85 1.75
CA GLU A 397 32.48 -19.30 2.70
C GLU A 397 32.80 -20.25 3.83
N GLY A 398 32.03 -21.34 4.00
CA GLY A 398 32.20 -22.30 5.07
C GLY A 398 31.59 -21.87 6.41
N ALA A 399 30.83 -20.76 6.43
CA ALA A 399 30.09 -20.33 7.62
C ALA A 399 28.97 -21.32 8.02
N LEU A 400 28.41 -22.05 7.03
CA LEU A 400 27.49 -23.16 7.25
C LEU A 400 28.05 -24.46 6.68
N SER A 401 28.13 -25.50 7.53
CA SER A 401 28.51 -26.85 7.10
C SER A 401 27.24 -27.67 6.81
N LEU A 402 26.84 -27.78 5.55
CA LEU A 402 25.65 -28.51 5.11
C LEU A 402 26.03 -29.73 4.27
N PRO A 403 26.00 -30.96 4.82
CA PRO A 403 26.45 -32.17 4.13
C PRO A 403 25.68 -32.41 2.83
N GLY A 404 26.41 -32.47 1.70
CA GLY A 404 25.81 -32.74 0.40
C GLY A 404 24.91 -31.63 -0.15
N TYR A 405 25.14 -30.37 0.25
CA TYR A 405 24.36 -29.19 -0.14
C TYR A 405 24.06 -29.12 -1.64
N ALA A 406 25.07 -29.28 -2.49
CA ALA A 406 24.90 -29.20 -3.94
C ALA A 406 23.83 -30.16 -4.49
N ARG A 407 23.69 -31.35 -3.92
CA ARG A 407 22.68 -32.36 -4.31
C ARG A 407 21.32 -32.14 -3.62
N ARG A 408 21.32 -31.59 -2.41
CA ARG A 408 20.15 -31.41 -1.55
C ARG A 408 19.73 -29.93 -1.39
N ARG A 409 20.22 -29.06 -2.26
CA ARG A 409 20.02 -27.62 -2.21
C ARG A 409 18.57 -27.19 -1.92
N ARG A 410 17.60 -27.79 -2.61
CA ARG A 410 16.18 -27.47 -2.42
C ARG A 410 15.67 -27.81 -1.01
N ALA A 411 16.14 -28.87 -0.42
CA ALA A 411 15.75 -29.28 0.92
C ALA A 411 16.30 -28.32 1.97
N TYR A 412 17.57 -27.88 1.84
CA TYR A 412 18.17 -26.92 2.75
C TYR A 412 17.59 -25.50 2.60
N GLN A 413 17.23 -25.11 1.39
CA GLN A 413 16.65 -23.80 1.10
C GLN A 413 15.13 -23.71 1.39
N ALA A 414 14.50 -24.82 1.80
CA ALA A 414 13.09 -24.82 2.16
C ALA A 414 12.88 -24.01 3.44
N ALA A 415 12.01 -23.01 3.36
CA ALA A 415 11.64 -22.18 4.50
C ALA A 415 10.15 -21.82 4.46
N LYS A 416 9.55 -21.81 5.64
CA LYS A 416 8.25 -21.20 5.91
C LYS A 416 8.49 -19.71 6.15
N TRP A 417 7.60 -18.87 5.65
CA TRP A 417 7.70 -17.42 5.81
C TRP A 417 6.62 -16.95 6.77
N ILE A 418 7.04 -16.29 7.83
CA ILE A 418 6.18 -15.84 8.92
C ILE A 418 6.12 -14.32 8.87
N PRO A 419 5.03 -13.73 8.33
CA PRO A 419 4.79 -12.30 8.41
C PRO A 419 4.40 -11.91 9.84
N GLN A 420 4.38 -10.60 10.12
CA GLN A 420 3.82 -10.08 11.36
C GLN A 420 2.38 -10.58 11.56
N GLY A 421 2.09 -11.04 12.77
CA GLY A 421 0.75 -11.49 13.15
C GLY A 421 -0.25 -10.34 13.23
N TRP A 422 -1.51 -10.67 13.02
CA TRP A 422 -2.59 -9.70 13.14
C TRP A 422 -3.07 -9.60 14.59
N GLN A 423 -3.20 -8.37 15.06
CA GLN A 423 -3.80 -8.10 16.38
C GLN A 423 -5.26 -8.55 16.41
N TRP A 424 -5.71 -9.03 17.56
CA TRP A 424 -7.06 -9.51 17.75
C TRP A 424 -8.04 -8.35 17.83
N VAL A 425 -9.17 -8.48 17.18
CA VAL A 425 -10.27 -7.51 17.28
C VAL A 425 -11.14 -7.82 18.51
N ASP A 426 -11.33 -9.12 18.80
CA ASP A 426 -12.02 -9.62 20.01
C ASP A 426 -11.18 -10.76 20.62
N PRO A 427 -10.27 -10.44 21.55
CA PRO A 427 -9.32 -11.42 22.07
C PRO A 427 -9.98 -12.68 22.64
N LEU A 428 -11.06 -12.52 23.42
CA LEU A 428 -11.71 -13.65 24.08
C LEU A 428 -12.39 -14.61 23.07
N LYS A 429 -13.12 -14.07 22.10
CA LYS A 429 -13.80 -14.91 21.11
C LYS A 429 -12.81 -15.55 20.14
N GLU A 430 -11.78 -14.83 19.73
CA GLU A 430 -10.76 -15.34 18.81
C GLU A 430 -9.91 -16.42 19.48
N PHE A 431 -9.50 -16.23 20.75
CA PHE A 431 -8.78 -17.24 21.52
C PHE A 431 -9.61 -18.52 21.73
N ASN A 432 -10.89 -18.39 22.08
CA ASN A 432 -11.77 -19.55 22.24
C ASN A 432 -11.98 -20.29 20.91
N ALA A 433 -12.17 -19.58 19.82
CA ALA A 433 -12.28 -20.18 18.47
C ALA A 433 -10.99 -20.92 18.09
N LEU A 434 -9.81 -20.34 18.36
CA LEU A 434 -8.52 -20.96 18.11
C LEU A 434 -8.32 -22.24 18.93
N LYS A 435 -8.62 -22.16 20.23
CA LYS A 435 -8.57 -23.32 21.15
C LYS A 435 -9.47 -24.46 20.66
N LEU A 436 -10.68 -24.14 20.19
CA LEU A 436 -11.60 -25.13 19.61
C LEU A 436 -11.09 -25.70 18.30
N ALA A 437 -10.53 -24.86 17.41
CA ALA A 437 -9.95 -25.31 16.12
C ALA A 437 -8.79 -26.28 16.33
N ILE A 438 -7.89 -26.00 17.28
CA ILE A 438 -6.78 -26.90 17.64
C ILE A 438 -7.33 -28.23 18.22
N ARG A 439 -8.31 -28.17 19.14
CA ARG A 439 -8.92 -29.37 19.74
C ARG A 439 -9.69 -30.21 18.71
N ALA A 440 -10.30 -29.60 17.73
CA ALA A 440 -11.01 -30.27 16.63
C ALA A 440 -10.08 -30.82 15.54
N GLY A 441 -8.76 -30.60 15.64
CA GLY A 441 -7.79 -31.05 14.64
C GLY A 441 -7.84 -30.26 13.32
N LEU A 442 -8.52 -29.11 13.29
CA LEU A 442 -8.60 -28.24 12.10
C LEU A 442 -7.34 -27.38 11.91
N MET A 443 -6.56 -27.20 12.97
CA MET A 443 -5.34 -26.38 12.97
C MET A 443 -4.32 -26.98 13.95
N SER A 444 -3.04 -26.95 13.60
CA SER A 444 -1.98 -27.32 14.53
C SER A 444 -1.64 -26.18 15.49
N ARG A 445 -1.08 -26.49 16.68
CA ARG A 445 -0.56 -25.47 17.60
C ARG A 445 0.53 -24.61 16.96
N SER A 446 1.43 -25.25 16.19
CA SER A 446 2.51 -24.54 15.48
C SER A 446 1.98 -23.58 14.41
N GLU A 447 0.89 -23.94 13.74
CA GLU A 447 0.25 -23.07 12.77
C GLU A 447 -0.44 -21.89 13.46
N ALA A 448 -1.11 -22.12 14.58
CA ALA A 448 -1.70 -21.08 15.42
C ALA A 448 -0.66 -20.06 15.89
N ILE A 449 0.47 -20.50 16.42
CA ILE A 449 1.57 -19.64 16.85
C ILE A 449 2.13 -18.84 15.68
N SER A 450 2.34 -19.48 14.52
CA SER A 450 2.86 -18.81 13.33
C SER A 450 1.90 -17.75 12.75
N ALA A 451 0.59 -17.92 12.92
CA ALA A 451 -0.40 -16.93 12.52
C ALA A 451 -0.28 -15.62 13.30
N TYR A 452 0.37 -15.65 14.47
CA TYR A 452 0.69 -14.46 15.29
C TYR A 452 2.11 -13.93 15.07
N GLY A 453 2.83 -14.46 14.09
CA GLY A 453 4.14 -13.94 13.69
C GLY A 453 5.30 -14.51 14.54
N TYR A 454 5.08 -15.59 15.28
CA TYR A 454 6.09 -16.25 16.12
C TYR A 454 6.52 -17.58 15.52
N ASP A 455 7.77 -17.98 15.81
CA ASP A 455 8.24 -19.33 15.59
C ASP A 455 7.78 -20.24 16.71
N ALA A 456 7.17 -21.37 16.40
CA ALA A 456 6.64 -22.30 17.40
C ALA A 456 7.76 -22.96 18.22
N GLU A 457 8.93 -23.21 17.61
CA GLU A 457 10.07 -23.82 18.31
C GLU A 457 10.72 -22.84 19.27
N ASP A 458 10.76 -21.55 18.95
CA ASP A 458 11.26 -20.50 19.82
C ASP A 458 10.33 -20.34 21.03
N ILE A 459 9.02 -20.24 20.79
CA ILE A 459 8.02 -20.18 21.88
C ILE A 459 8.10 -21.42 22.79
N ASP A 460 8.29 -22.61 22.20
CA ASP A 460 8.41 -23.84 23.02
C ASP A 460 9.70 -23.85 23.88
N ARG A 461 10.80 -23.33 23.34
CA ARG A 461 12.05 -23.15 24.13
C ARG A 461 11.89 -22.13 25.25
N GLU A 462 11.25 -20.99 24.98
CA GLU A 462 10.96 -19.97 25.98
C GLU A 462 10.08 -20.51 27.08
N ILE A 463 8.98 -21.21 26.74
CA ILE A 463 8.10 -21.84 27.74
C ILE A 463 8.86 -22.88 28.57
N ALA A 464 9.72 -23.69 27.95
CA ALA A 464 10.52 -24.69 28.68
C ALA A 464 11.52 -24.02 29.64
N ALA A 465 12.18 -22.94 29.23
CA ALA A 465 13.08 -22.16 30.04
C ALA A 465 12.35 -21.44 31.19
N ASP A 466 11.17 -20.88 30.94
CA ASP A 466 10.35 -20.26 31.98
C ASP A 466 9.86 -21.28 33.02
N ASN A 467 9.43 -22.45 32.55
CA ASN A 467 9.01 -23.54 33.42
C ASN A 467 10.19 -24.03 34.32
N ALA A 468 11.38 -24.21 33.75
CA ALA A 468 12.56 -24.62 34.50
C ALA A 468 12.93 -23.56 35.58
N ARG A 469 12.89 -22.29 35.25
CA ARG A 469 13.13 -21.18 36.17
C ARG A 469 12.07 -21.11 37.27
N ALA A 470 10.80 -21.32 36.95
CA ALA A 470 9.71 -21.35 37.90
C ALA A 470 9.89 -22.50 38.88
N ASP A 471 10.25 -23.69 38.40
CA ASP A 471 10.52 -24.87 39.21
C ASP A 471 11.72 -24.64 40.18
N GLU A 472 12.81 -24.01 39.65
CA GLU A 472 13.99 -23.66 40.49
C GLU A 472 13.66 -22.66 41.61
N LEU A 473 12.79 -21.69 41.34
CA LEU A 473 12.39 -20.65 42.30
C LEU A 473 11.20 -21.07 43.16
N GLY A 474 10.62 -22.26 42.96
CA GLY A 474 9.45 -22.74 43.68
C GLY A 474 8.17 -21.93 43.38
N LEU A 475 8.09 -21.31 42.20
CA LEU A 475 6.92 -20.54 41.78
C LEU A 475 5.90 -21.44 41.10
N VAL A 476 4.62 -21.22 41.40
CA VAL A 476 3.50 -21.90 40.78
C VAL A 476 2.60 -20.86 40.13
N PHE A 477 2.45 -20.94 38.81
CA PHE A 477 1.58 -20.06 38.04
C PHE A 477 0.29 -20.81 37.65
N ASP A 478 -0.83 -20.15 37.75
CA ASP A 478 -2.13 -20.66 37.28
C ASP A 478 -2.20 -20.85 35.75
N SER A 479 -1.28 -20.20 35.03
CA SER A 479 -1.09 -20.35 33.57
C SER A 479 -0.28 -21.60 33.19
N ASP A 480 0.30 -22.32 34.12
CA ASP A 480 1.04 -23.57 33.88
C ASP A 480 0.11 -24.78 33.84
N PRO A 481 -0.19 -25.35 32.63
CA PRO A 481 -1.11 -26.46 32.52
C PRO A 481 -0.62 -27.76 33.20
N ARG A 482 0.66 -27.83 33.63
CA ARG A 482 1.19 -28.97 34.35
C ARG A 482 0.66 -29.02 35.81
N HIS A 483 0.25 -27.84 36.33
CA HIS A 483 -0.30 -27.67 37.67
C HIS A 483 -1.81 -27.48 37.71
N ASP A 484 -2.48 -27.44 36.55
CA ASP A 484 -3.93 -27.28 36.49
C ASP A 484 -4.65 -28.57 36.95
N GLN A 485 -4.76 -28.72 38.27
CA GLN A 485 -5.62 -29.70 38.91
C GLN A 485 -7.04 -29.14 39.06
N THR A 486 -7.63 -28.65 37.99
CA THR A 486 -9.07 -28.42 38.03
C THR A 486 -9.77 -29.77 38.07
N PRO A 487 -10.44 -30.14 39.19
CA PRO A 487 -11.19 -31.39 39.26
C PRO A 487 -12.18 -31.41 38.08
N ALA A 488 -12.22 -32.50 37.34
CA ALA A 488 -13.21 -32.66 36.30
C ALA A 488 -14.58 -32.27 36.87
N ALA A 489 -15.19 -31.20 36.30
CA ALA A 489 -16.49 -30.73 36.76
C ALA A 489 -17.45 -31.91 36.85
N ALA A 490 -17.97 -32.19 38.04
CA ALA A 490 -18.98 -33.21 38.24
C ALA A 490 -20.13 -32.95 37.25
N PRO A 491 -20.70 -33.99 36.64
CA PRO A 491 -21.76 -33.81 35.66
C PRO A 491 -22.90 -33.04 36.36
N GLN A 492 -23.20 -31.87 35.84
CA GLN A 492 -24.36 -31.10 36.28
C GLN A 492 -25.60 -31.93 36.02
N SER A 493 -26.29 -32.31 37.11
CA SER A 493 -27.57 -32.96 37.05
C SER A 493 -28.54 -32.10 36.20
N PRO A 494 -29.36 -32.69 35.37
CA PRO A 494 -30.28 -31.89 34.57
C PRO A 494 -31.22 -31.11 35.47
N GLN A 495 -31.23 -29.80 35.34
CA GLN A 495 -32.17 -28.89 35.94
C GLN A 495 -33.57 -29.30 35.46
N LYS A 496 -34.43 -29.75 36.39
CA LYS A 496 -35.85 -29.98 36.12
C LYS A 496 -36.50 -28.65 35.78
N ASP A 497 -36.97 -28.52 34.56
CA ASP A 497 -37.92 -27.48 34.19
C ASP A 497 -39.19 -27.62 35.02
N GLY A 498 -39.33 -26.72 35.99
CA GLY A 498 -40.59 -26.53 36.71
C GLY A 498 -41.55 -25.75 35.82
N SER A 499 -42.42 -26.46 35.13
CA SER A 499 -43.61 -25.86 34.54
C SER A 499 -44.63 -25.61 35.62
N ASP A 500 -44.73 -24.39 36.14
CA ASP A 500 -45.92 -23.95 36.90
C ASP A 500 -46.92 -23.37 35.93
N ALA A 501 -48.06 -24.06 35.90
CA ALA A 501 -49.23 -23.68 35.19
C ALA A 501 -49.88 -22.46 35.91
N ASP A 502 -50.01 -21.34 35.22
CA ASP A 502 -50.82 -20.22 35.62
C ASP A 502 -52.31 -20.56 35.53
N ALA A 503 -52.92 -20.58 36.67
CA ALA A 503 -54.40 -20.61 36.81
C ALA A 503 -54.97 -19.23 36.48
N VAL A 504 -55.83 -19.17 35.53
CA VAL A 504 -56.63 -18.00 35.15
C VAL A 504 -57.83 -17.92 36.10
N GLU A 505 -57.93 -16.89 36.93
CA GLU A 505 -59.17 -16.52 37.62
C GLU A 505 -59.98 -15.56 36.73
N PRO A 506 -61.32 -15.71 36.66
CA PRO A 506 -62.19 -14.80 35.93
C PRO A 506 -62.65 -13.65 36.84
N THR A 507 -62.41 -12.43 36.41
CA THR A 507 -63.00 -11.23 37.07
C THR A 507 -64.41 -10.99 36.55
N SER A 508 -65.36 -10.96 37.48
CA SER A 508 -66.66 -10.43 37.32
C SER A 508 -66.71 -9.00 37.87
N ALA A 509 -67.31 -8.09 37.14
CA ALA A 509 -68.08 -6.88 37.30
C ALA A 509 -67.56 -5.70 36.53
#